data_ef680feef62e723b875c652a0af0e36b
#
_entry.id   ef680feef62e723b875c652a0af0e36b
#
_cell.length_a   1.000
_cell.length_b   1.000
_cell.length_c   1.000
_cell.angle_alpha   90.00
_cell.angle_beta   90.00
_cell.angle_gamma   90.00
#
_symmetry.space_group_name_H-M   'P 1'
#
loop_
_entity.id
_entity.type
_entity.pdbx_description
1 polymer ?
#
loop_
_entity_poly.entity_id
_entity_poly.type
_entity_poly.pdbx_seq_one_letter_code
_entity_poly.pdbx_strand_id
1 'polypeptide(L)'
;MTRSLHGCALVAGLLIAGTPISSHAQSPSPESPSPQSPPPQLPPPQSQPPQPPPPHPTGRVSVYIDTAGRDFGDGGTQRSTELSTAVTFESPRTDENGLEYGLDLRQTRYSAAGADRVSIYDGFAGARFGGDRQLRMRAGHIWMQDLGTMGALAGGLFEVGQRRPATEGRYRLGVFGGLEPNVYEAGYARDVRKYGGYAAYEQGFMRRHVVGYTTVKQGDLTERSVLSFTNFVPAGQRFFAYQAAEYEVKGPADGLVQPGLSYFLTNARLTASSRVELNVTYNRGRALDARQLTSDMINGRALTAQAVEGLKYESAGGRVTVEVVRRLHVYAGYTRDRNNREDAPSARILVGGHTGNVFGTGFDISGSDSRIDRVTGPYHSSYVSIGHSVGRSMYASIDYSTSLSIVHFLSSDGVMIETKPSTRRFAGSTSITLNRSFSLLGTIDYTIDDTLTELRVMSGLSYRIR
;
A
#
# COMPACT_ATOMS: atom_id res chain seq x y z
N MET A 1 -39.36 5.38 -11.84
CA MET A 1 -38.32 6.35 -12.24
C MET A 1 -37.23 6.27 -11.20
N THR A 2 -36.36 5.32 -11.38
CA THR A 2 -35.23 5.01 -10.48
C THR A 2 -33.98 5.62 -11.09
N ARG A 3 -33.44 6.69 -10.53
CA ARG A 3 -32.13 7.26 -10.89
C ARG A 3 -31.24 7.36 -9.66
N SER A 4 -30.34 6.39 -9.59
CA SER A 4 -28.92 6.46 -9.26
C SER A 4 -28.46 7.41 -8.12
N LEU A 5 -28.30 6.81 -6.94
CA LEU A 5 -27.49 7.31 -5.81
C LEU A 5 -26.07 6.69 -5.83
N HIS A 6 -25.35 6.79 -6.96
CA HIS A 6 -24.01 6.17 -7.08
C HIS A 6 -22.83 7.14 -6.92
N GLY A 7 -23.08 8.34 -6.41
CA GLY A 7 -22.07 9.41 -6.41
C GLY A 7 -21.22 9.61 -5.16
N CYS A 8 -21.61 9.12 -3.99
CA CYS A 8 -20.96 9.53 -2.73
C CYS A 8 -19.96 8.51 -2.09
N ALA A 9 -19.87 7.30 -2.61
CA ALA A 9 -19.10 6.24 -1.95
C ALA A 9 -17.60 6.20 -2.31
N LEU A 10 -17.15 6.94 -3.31
CA LEU A 10 -15.77 6.83 -3.85
C LEU A 10 -14.71 7.65 -3.12
N VAL A 11 -15.11 8.58 -2.25
CA VAL A 11 -14.18 9.54 -1.62
C VAL A 11 -13.50 8.99 -0.36
N ALA A 12 -14.08 8.00 0.31
CA ALA A 12 -13.51 7.47 1.57
C ALA A 12 -12.33 6.49 1.39
N GLY A 13 -12.14 5.96 0.19
CA GLY A 13 -11.12 4.90 -0.06
C GLY A 13 -9.70 5.39 -0.35
N LEU A 14 -9.49 6.67 -0.63
CA LEU A 14 -8.20 7.15 -1.17
C LEU A 14 -7.22 7.68 -0.12
N LEU A 15 -7.57 7.70 1.16
CA LEU A 15 -6.73 8.28 2.23
C LEU A 15 -5.79 7.29 2.92
N ILE A 16 -5.65 6.07 2.38
CA ILE A 16 -4.75 5.06 2.95
C ILE A 16 -3.76 4.60 1.86
N ALA A 17 -2.93 5.52 1.39
CA ALA A 17 -1.81 5.18 0.53
C ALA A 17 -0.53 5.04 1.37
N GLY A 18 -0.18 3.83 1.72
CA GLY A 18 1.07 3.51 2.43
C GLY A 18 1.48 2.05 2.34
N THR A 19 0.62 1.18 1.86
CA THR A 19 0.93 -0.22 1.57
C THR A 19 0.57 -0.53 0.12
N PRO A 20 1.24 -1.46 -0.57
CA PRO A 20 0.81 -1.89 -1.89
C PRO A 20 -0.62 -2.42 -1.75
N ILE A 21 -1.56 -1.65 -2.27
CA ILE A 21 -2.98 -2.00 -2.28
C ILE A 21 -3.13 -3.19 -3.21
N SER A 22 -3.38 -4.36 -2.65
CA SER A 22 -4.07 -5.40 -3.39
C SER A 22 -5.46 -4.84 -3.68
N SER A 23 -5.67 -4.35 -4.90
CA SER A 23 -6.95 -3.80 -5.33
C SER A 23 -7.96 -4.94 -5.40
N HIS A 24 -8.66 -5.19 -4.31
CA HIS A 24 -9.90 -5.94 -4.37
C HIS A 24 -10.99 -4.94 -4.77
N ALA A 25 -11.47 -5.05 -6.00
CA ALA A 25 -12.70 -4.42 -6.42
C ALA A 25 -13.87 -5.15 -5.72
N GLN A 26 -14.09 -4.83 -4.46
CA GLN A 26 -15.37 -5.09 -3.83
C GLN A 26 -16.26 -3.88 -4.10
N SER A 27 -17.53 -4.13 -4.44
CA SER A 27 -18.56 -3.10 -4.46
C SER A 27 -18.45 -2.28 -3.17
N PRO A 28 -18.49 -0.95 -3.22
CA PRO A 28 -18.26 -0.14 -2.06
C PRO A 28 -19.43 -0.29 -1.09
N SER A 29 -19.28 -1.22 -0.15
CA SER A 29 -19.84 -0.97 1.17
C SER A 29 -19.01 0.16 1.76
N PRO A 30 -19.59 1.12 2.50
CA PRO A 30 -18.82 2.13 3.21
C PRO A 30 -17.98 1.41 4.26
N GLU A 31 -16.81 0.91 3.86
CA GLU A 31 -15.84 0.44 4.83
C GLU A 31 -15.41 1.65 5.64
N SER A 32 -15.85 1.69 6.87
CA SER A 32 -15.22 2.51 7.90
C SER A 32 -13.73 2.19 7.83
N PRO A 33 -12.85 3.19 7.69
CA PRO A 33 -11.42 2.93 7.68
C PRO A 33 -11.11 2.20 8.99
N SER A 34 -10.82 0.90 8.88
CA SER A 34 -10.27 0.16 10.02
C SER A 34 -9.07 0.96 10.49
N PRO A 35 -8.96 1.29 11.78
CA PRO A 35 -7.76 1.92 12.30
C PRO A 35 -6.61 0.99 11.92
N GLN A 36 -5.76 1.43 11.00
CA GLN A 36 -4.54 0.70 10.72
C GLN A 36 -3.78 0.69 12.03
N SER A 37 -3.67 -0.49 12.61
CA SER A 37 -2.71 -0.70 13.69
C SER A 37 -1.39 -0.15 13.19
N PRO A 38 -0.73 0.76 13.92
CA PRO A 38 0.63 1.12 13.55
C PRO A 38 1.38 -0.21 13.40
N PRO A 39 2.07 -0.46 12.29
CA PRO A 39 2.83 -1.69 12.14
C PRO A 39 3.65 -1.85 13.40
N PRO A 40 3.74 -3.05 13.99
CA PRO A 40 4.53 -3.27 15.19
C PRO A 40 5.88 -2.63 14.92
N GLN A 41 6.20 -1.57 15.66
CA GLN A 41 7.49 -0.90 15.51
C GLN A 41 8.51 -1.94 15.91
N LEU A 42 9.12 -2.54 14.87
CA LEU A 42 10.29 -3.38 15.07
C LEU A 42 11.21 -2.60 15.99
N PRO A 43 11.76 -3.24 17.03
CA PRO A 43 12.77 -2.61 17.87
C PRO A 43 13.80 -1.97 16.92
N PRO A 44 14.30 -0.76 17.23
CA PRO A 44 15.24 -0.07 16.37
C PRO A 44 16.31 -1.10 15.97
N PRO A 45 16.57 -1.26 14.68
CA PRO A 45 17.44 -2.32 14.20
C PRO A 45 18.76 -2.16 14.97
N GLN A 46 19.02 -3.10 15.86
CA GLN A 46 20.36 -3.25 16.39
C GLN A 46 21.21 -3.37 15.13
N SER A 47 22.20 -2.53 15.01
CA SER A 47 23.12 -2.44 13.88
C SER A 47 23.88 -3.76 13.70
N GLN A 48 23.14 -4.79 13.28
CA GLN A 48 23.79 -5.98 12.71
C GLN A 48 24.31 -5.54 11.34
N PRO A 49 25.60 -5.78 11.08
CA PRO A 49 26.12 -5.59 9.73
C PRO A 49 25.19 -6.32 8.76
N PRO A 50 24.89 -5.73 7.60
CA PRO A 50 24.00 -6.36 6.64
C PRO A 50 24.51 -7.78 6.36
N GLN A 51 23.71 -8.77 6.72
CA GLN A 51 24.06 -10.15 6.39
C GLN A 51 24.17 -10.23 4.87
N PRO A 52 25.27 -10.78 4.35
CA PRO A 52 25.40 -10.96 2.91
C PRO A 52 24.17 -11.73 2.38
N PRO A 53 23.65 -11.35 1.22
CA PRO A 53 22.48 -12.02 0.67
C PRO A 53 22.76 -13.52 0.58
N PRO A 54 21.78 -14.37 0.90
CA PRO A 54 21.98 -15.80 0.87
C PRO A 54 22.40 -16.25 -0.54
N PRO A 55 23.41 -17.13 -0.65
CA PRO A 55 23.93 -17.60 -1.94
C PRO A 55 22.93 -18.49 -2.70
N HIS A 56 21.79 -18.82 -2.10
CA HIS A 56 20.79 -19.72 -2.64
C HIS A 56 19.50 -18.98 -3.04
N PRO A 57 18.76 -19.51 -4.04
CA PRO A 57 17.42 -19.02 -4.35
C PRO A 57 16.56 -19.04 -3.10
N THR A 58 15.75 -18.00 -2.94
CA THR A 58 14.80 -17.92 -1.83
C THR A 58 13.38 -17.92 -2.37
N GLY A 59 12.48 -18.55 -1.63
CA GLY A 59 11.08 -18.57 -2.05
C GLY A 59 10.14 -18.79 -0.89
N ARG A 60 8.86 -18.60 -1.16
CA ARG A 60 7.77 -18.88 -0.24
C ARG A 60 6.56 -19.37 -1.01
N VAL A 61 5.93 -20.41 -0.48
CA VAL A 61 4.59 -20.85 -0.88
C VAL A 61 3.68 -20.66 0.30
N SER A 62 2.56 -19.99 0.10
CA SER A 62 1.56 -19.78 1.15
C SER A 62 0.18 -20.11 0.63
N VAL A 63 -0.61 -20.79 1.47
CA VAL A 63 -2.00 -21.12 1.19
C VAL A 63 -2.84 -20.59 2.34
N TYR A 64 -3.91 -19.87 2.01
CA TYR A 64 -4.84 -19.31 2.97
C TYR A 64 -6.26 -19.73 2.62
N ILE A 65 -7.03 -20.08 3.62
CA ILE A 65 -8.47 -20.29 3.53
C ILE A 65 -9.12 -19.23 4.40
N ASP A 66 -10.02 -18.48 3.81
CA ASP A 66 -10.78 -17.42 4.46
C ASP A 66 -12.26 -17.69 4.29
N THR A 67 -12.99 -17.74 5.39
CA THR A 67 -14.43 -17.97 5.39
C THR A 67 -15.12 -16.84 6.14
N ALA A 68 -16.09 -16.22 5.48
CA ALA A 68 -16.92 -15.18 6.06
C ALA A 68 -18.40 -15.58 6.06
N GLY A 69 -19.03 -15.38 7.20
CA GLY A 69 -20.49 -15.46 7.37
C GLY A 69 -21.02 -14.08 7.70
N ARG A 70 -22.02 -13.61 6.96
CA ARG A 70 -22.64 -12.30 7.10
C ARG A 70 -24.12 -12.45 7.35
N ASP A 71 -24.62 -11.83 8.40
CA ASP A 71 -26.04 -11.74 8.72
C ASP A 71 -26.47 -10.28 8.59
N PHE A 72 -27.40 -10.02 7.68
CA PHE A 72 -27.92 -8.68 7.46
C PHE A 72 -29.14 -8.41 8.33
N GLY A 73 -29.33 -7.16 8.76
CA GLY A 73 -30.43 -6.76 9.62
C GLY A 73 -31.84 -6.98 9.02
N ASP A 74 -31.95 -7.22 7.73
CA ASP A 74 -33.19 -7.59 7.00
C ASP A 74 -33.48 -9.11 7.04
N GLY A 75 -32.64 -9.89 7.71
CA GLY A 75 -32.74 -11.36 7.82
C GLY A 75 -32.05 -12.12 6.69
N GLY A 76 -31.37 -11.44 5.77
CA GLY A 76 -30.51 -12.06 4.76
C GLY A 76 -29.26 -12.65 5.36
N THR A 77 -28.81 -13.80 4.88
CA THR A 77 -27.52 -14.39 5.25
C THR A 77 -26.67 -14.66 4.03
N GLN A 78 -25.39 -14.40 4.10
CA GLN A 78 -24.44 -14.70 3.05
C GLN A 78 -23.23 -15.43 3.63
N ARG A 79 -22.78 -16.47 2.94
CA ARG A 79 -21.53 -17.15 3.25
C ARG A 79 -20.61 -17.15 2.05
N SER A 80 -19.34 -16.89 2.29
CA SER A 80 -18.31 -16.95 1.27
C SER A 80 -17.07 -17.63 1.81
N THR A 81 -16.41 -18.39 0.96
CA THR A 81 -15.10 -18.98 1.25
C THR A 81 -14.15 -18.61 0.13
N GLU A 82 -12.98 -18.16 0.48
CA GLU A 82 -11.90 -17.80 -0.41
C GLU A 82 -10.70 -18.70 -0.13
N LEU A 83 -10.14 -19.28 -1.20
CA LEU A 83 -8.87 -20.00 -1.15
C LEU A 83 -7.84 -19.18 -1.90
N SER A 84 -6.84 -18.66 -1.17
CA SER A 84 -5.75 -17.90 -1.73
C SER A 84 -4.44 -18.67 -1.68
N THR A 85 -3.73 -18.73 -2.81
CA THR A 85 -2.40 -19.31 -2.91
C THR A 85 -1.43 -18.24 -3.40
N ALA A 86 -0.32 -18.06 -2.69
CA ALA A 86 0.75 -17.15 -3.08
C ALA A 86 2.07 -17.91 -3.24
N VAL A 87 2.76 -17.67 -4.34
CA VAL A 87 4.06 -18.26 -4.63
C VAL A 87 5.03 -17.13 -4.94
N THR A 88 6.09 -17.01 -4.15
CA THR A 88 7.20 -16.11 -4.43
C THR A 88 8.48 -16.92 -4.58
N PHE A 89 9.29 -16.57 -5.55
CA PHE A 89 10.58 -17.21 -5.80
C PHE A 89 11.53 -16.22 -6.45
N GLU A 90 12.75 -16.12 -5.94
CA GLU A 90 13.76 -15.18 -6.42
C GLU A 90 15.13 -15.86 -6.51
N SER A 91 15.87 -15.51 -7.56
CA SER A 91 17.30 -15.83 -7.66
C SER A 91 18.09 -15.14 -6.55
N PRO A 92 19.27 -15.65 -6.18
CA PRO A 92 20.14 -15.00 -5.21
C PRO A 92 20.41 -13.54 -5.60
N ARG A 93 20.32 -12.64 -4.63
CA ARG A 93 20.67 -11.23 -4.82
C ARG A 93 22.19 -11.08 -4.69
N THR A 94 22.93 -11.39 -5.73
CA THR A 94 24.37 -11.21 -5.79
C THR A 94 24.73 -10.10 -6.76
N ASP A 95 25.85 -9.43 -6.55
CA ASP A 95 26.43 -8.51 -7.53
C ASP A 95 27.31 -9.25 -8.56
N GLU A 96 27.27 -10.59 -8.57
CA GLU A 96 28.00 -11.45 -9.47
C GLU A 96 27.28 -11.60 -10.82
N ASN A 97 28.05 -11.98 -11.84
CA ASN A 97 27.50 -12.36 -13.14
C ASN A 97 26.71 -13.65 -13.01
N GLY A 98 25.58 -13.73 -13.67
CA GLY A 98 24.75 -14.94 -13.61
C GLY A 98 23.31 -14.70 -14.08
N LEU A 99 22.54 -15.75 -13.98
CA LEU A 99 21.11 -15.71 -14.30
C LEU A 99 20.33 -15.09 -13.15
N GLU A 100 19.34 -14.29 -13.51
CA GLU A 100 18.36 -13.73 -12.62
C GLU A 100 16.97 -14.24 -13.00
N TYR A 101 16.17 -14.53 -12.02
CA TYR A 101 14.76 -14.83 -12.21
C TYR A 101 13.97 -14.46 -10.97
N GLY A 102 12.71 -14.18 -11.16
CA GLY A 102 11.77 -13.88 -10.11
C GLY A 102 10.38 -14.34 -10.49
N LEU A 103 9.60 -14.73 -9.49
CA LEU A 103 8.18 -15.04 -9.60
C LEU A 103 7.48 -14.56 -8.35
N ASP A 104 6.43 -13.76 -8.51
CA ASP A 104 5.42 -13.47 -7.49
C ASP A 104 4.05 -13.63 -8.12
N LEU A 105 3.37 -14.72 -7.76
CA LEU A 105 2.09 -15.11 -8.31
C LEU A 105 1.11 -15.34 -7.17
N ARG A 106 -0.12 -14.85 -7.33
CA ARG A 106 -1.23 -15.11 -6.40
C ARG A 106 -2.44 -15.59 -7.18
N GLN A 107 -3.06 -16.64 -6.66
CA GLN A 107 -4.33 -17.15 -7.14
C GLN A 107 -5.35 -17.06 -6.02
N THR A 108 -6.52 -16.57 -6.33
CA THR A 108 -7.67 -16.52 -5.42
C THR A 108 -8.85 -17.19 -6.08
N ARG A 109 -9.47 -18.11 -5.35
CA ARG A 109 -10.69 -18.81 -5.74
C ARG A 109 -11.81 -18.51 -4.77
N TYR A 110 -12.98 -18.19 -5.28
CA TYR A 110 -14.17 -17.84 -4.51
C TYR A 110 -15.21 -18.95 -4.58
N SER A 111 -15.83 -19.29 -3.46
CA SER A 111 -16.95 -20.26 -3.42
C SER A 111 -18.27 -19.68 -3.91
N ALA A 112 -18.46 -18.35 -3.79
CA ALA A 112 -19.61 -17.66 -4.37
C ALA A 112 -19.30 -17.33 -5.84
N ALA A 113 -20.32 -17.01 -6.65
CA ALA A 113 -20.26 -16.81 -8.11
C ALA A 113 -19.28 -15.70 -8.58
N GLY A 114 -18.11 -15.62 -7.97
CA GLY A 114 -17.00 -14.77 -8.35
C GLY A 114 -16.06 -15.52 -9.30
N ALA A 115 -15.47 -14.80 -10.24
CA ALA A 115 -14.46 -15.37 -11.11
C ALA A 115 -13.16 -15.65 -10.32
N ASP A 116 -12.59 -16.84 -10.50
CA ASP A 116 -11.24 -17.15 -10.06
C ASP A 116 -10.29 -16.08 -10.56
N ARG A 117 -9.40 -15.60 -9.70
CA ARG A 117 -8.47 -14.54 -10.02
C ARG A 117 -7.03 -15.03 -9.93
N VAL A 118 -6.25 -14.74 -10.96
CA VAL A 118 -4.80 -14.94 -10.96
C VAL A 118 -4.14 -13.58 -11.17
N SER A 119 -3.24 -13.21 -10.27
CA SER A 119 -2.47 -11.98 -10.35
C SER A 119 -0.98 -12.31 -10.39
N ILE A 120 -0.27 -11.78 -11.36
CA ILE A 120 1.18 -11.87 -11.49
C ILE A 120 1.74 -10.51 -11.10
N TYR A 121 2.49 -10.45 -10.00
CA TYR A 121 3.13 -9.22 -9.53
C TYR A 121 4.53 -9.06 -10.09
N ASP A 122 5.25 -10.17 -10.22
CA ASP A 122 6.56 -10.25 -10.83
C ASP A 122 6.73 -11.62 -11.49
N GLY A 123 7.37 -11.68 -12.65
CA GLY A 123 7.55 -12.94 -13.38
C GLY A 123 8.53 -12.74 -14.52
N PHE A 124 9.84 -12.75 -14.20
CA PHE A 124 10.88 -12.44 -15.17
C PHE A 124 12.01 -13.47 -15.18
N ALA A 125 12.70 -13.50 -16.30
CA ALA A 125 14.02 -14.10 -16.45
C ALA A 125 15.00 -13.04 -16.98
N GLY A 126 16.27 -13.18 -16.62
CA GLY A 126 17.29 -12.23 -17.01
C GLY A 126 18.70 -12.71 -16.75
N ALA A 127 19.66 -11.85 -17.03
CA ALA A 127 21.07 -12.11 -16.79
C ALA A 127 21.81 -10.82 -16.40
N ARG A 128 22.86 -11.01 -15.62
CA ARG A 128 23.89 -10.01 -15.30
C ARG A 128 25.22 -10.46 -15.89
N PHE A 129 25.94 -9.55 -16.50
CA PHE A 129 27.25 -9.80 -17.06
C PHE A 129 28.08 -8.52 -17.12
N GLY A 130 29.38 -8.69 -17.25
CA GLY A 130 30.34 -7.59 -17.34
C GLY A 130 31.41 -7.60 -16.23
N GLY A 131 32.40 -6.74 -16.41
CA GLY A 131 33.49 -6.49 -15.45
C GLY A 131 33.20 -5.30 -14.55
N ASP A 132 33.94 -4.20 -14.70
CA ASP A 132 33.77 -2.96 -13.93
C ASP A 132 32.43 -2.26 -14.15
N ARG A 133 31.86 -2.47 -15.33
CA ARG A 133 30.48 -2.08 -15.66
C ARG A 133 29.60 -3.32 -15.72
N GLN A 134 28.58 -3.35 -14.91
CA GLN A 134 27.59 -4.42 -14.91
C GLN A 134 26.46 -4.09 -15.87
N LEU A 135 26.21 -5.00 -16.79
CA LEU A 135 25.05 -4.99 -17.67
C LEU A 135 24.02 -5.94 -17.09
N ARG A 136 22.78 -5.54 -17.06
CA ARG A 136 21.64 -6.32 -16.59
C ARG A 136 20.55 -6.30 -17.63
N MET A 137 20.03 -7.44 -17.98
CA MET A 137 18.89 -7.59 -18.88
C MET A 137 17.82 -8.42 -18.19
N ARG A 138 16.57 -8.00 -18.30
CA ARG A 138 15.40 -8.73 -17.81
C ARG A 138 14.31 -8.72 -18.87
N ALA A 139 13.57 -9.83 -18.98
CA ALA A 139 12.40 -9.95 -19.83
C ALA A 139 11.29 -10.69 -19.10
N GLY A 140 10.05 -10.26 -19.29
CA GLY A 140 8.87 -10.83 -18.64
C GLY A 140 7.97 -9.79 -18.02
N HIS A 141 7.26 -10.18 -16.98
CA HIS A 141 6.48 -9.28 -16.13
C HIS A 141 7.40 -8.73 -15.04
N ILE A 142 7.79 -7.47 -15.16
CA ILE A 142 8.82 -6.84 -14.33
C ILE A 142 8.18 -5.77 -13.46
N TRP A 143 8.29 -5.92 -12.14
CA TRP A 143 7.91 -4.85 -11.23
C TRP A 143 8.99 -3.77 -11.18
N MET A 144 8.62 -2.53 -11.51
CA MET A 144 9.55 -1.39 -11.60
C MET A 144 9.76 -0.72 -10.23
N GLN A 145 10.44 -1.41 -9.32
CA GLN A 145 10.66 -0.96 -7.92
C GLN A 145 11.28 0.44 -7.83
N ASP A 146 12.09 0.83 -8.79
CA ASP A 146 12.80 2.10 -8.80
C ASP A 146 11.93 3.30 -9.16
N LEU A 147 10.84 3.05 -9.88
CA LEU A 147 9.97 4.07 -10.42
C LEU A 147 8.63 4.18 -9.66
N GLY A 148 8.53 3.55 -8.50
CA GLY A 148 7.41 3.69 -7.56
C GLY A 148 6.05 3.40 -8.17
N THR A 149 5.34 4.45 -8.53
CA THR A 149 3.97 4.41 -9.03
C THR A 149 3.83 3.92 -10.47
N MET A 150 4.94 3.70 -11.20
CA MET A 150 4.90 3.17 -12.56
C MET A 150 4.42 1.72 -12.63
N GLY A 151 4.40 1.01 -11.50
CA GLY A 151 3.88 -0.36 -11.41
C GLY A 151 4.68 -1.38 -12.20
N ALA A 152 3.98 -2.32 -12.84
CA ALA A 152 4.60 -3.39 -13.60
C ALA A 152 4.66 -3.10 -15.10
N LEU A 153 5.55 -3.85 -15.77
CA LEU A 153 5.80 -3.82 -17.21
C LEU A 153 5.85 -5.27 -17.71
N ALA A 154 5.11 -5.60 -18.76
CA ALA A 154 5.31 -6.83 -19.51
C ALA A 154 6.19 -6.55 -20.72
N GLY A 155 7.48 -6.83 -20.60
CA GLY A 155 8.43 -6.44 -21.64
C GLY A 155 9.88 -6.68 -21.27
N GLY A 156 10.74 -5.72 -21.60
CA GLY A 156 12.16 -5.77 -21.36
C GLY A 156 12.68 -4.60 -20.54
N LEU A 157 13.69 -4.86 -19.74
CA LEU A 157 14.51 -3.88 -19.02
C LEU A 157 15.97 -4.14 -19.37
N PHE A 158 16.68 -3.10 -19.77
CA PHE A 158 18.12 -3.07 -19.92
C PHE A 158 18.72 -2.04 -18.98
N GLU A 159 19.71 -2.44 -18.18
CA GLU A 159 20.36 -1.60 -17.18
C GLU A 159 21.88 -1.68 -17.29
N VAL A 160 22.52 -0.53 -17.15
CA VAL A 160 23.98 -0.41 -17.03
C VAL A 160 24.29 0.20 -15.68
N GLY A 161 25.15 -0.43 -14.91
CA GLY A 161 25.54 0.05 -13.59
C GLY A 161 27.03 -0.07 -13.34
N GLN A 162 27.49 0.55 -12.26
CA GLN A 162 28.85 0.37 -11.76
C GLN A 162 28.89 -0.87 -10.87
N ARG A 163 29.89 -1.73 -11.08
CA ARG A 163 30.14 -2.87 -10.20
C ARG A 163 31.01 -2.43 -9.03
N ARG A 164 30.37 -1.74 -8.09
CA ARG A 164 30.98 -1.32 -6.83
C ARG A 164 30.13 -1.79 -5.66
N PRO A 165 30.75 -2.03 -4.48
CA PRO A 165 29.98 -2.26 -3.26
C PRO A 165 28.98 -1.11 -3.05
N ALA A 166 27.76 -1.43 -2.68
CA ALA A 166 26.76 -0.39 -2.42
C ALA A 166 27.22 0.63 -1.36
N THR A 167 28.10 0.24 -0.45
CA THR A 167 28.71 1.12 0.58
C THR A 167 29.52 2.28 0.00
N GLU A 168 30.11 2.10 -1.19
CA GLU A 168 30.95 3.12 -1.86
C GLU A 168 30.13 4.08 -2.72
N GLY A 169 28.85 3.77 -2.96
CA GLY A 169 27.99 4.50 -3.88
C GLY A 169 28.15 4.02 -5.32
N ARG A 170 27.01 3.79 -5.97
CA ARG A 170 26.97 3.31 -7.36
C ARG A 170 25.85 3.99 -8.15
N TYR A 171 26.11 4.21 -9.43
CA TYR A 171 25.13 4.72 -10.39
C TYR A 171 24.62 3.58 -11.27
N ARG A 172 23.33 3.68 -11.61
CA ARG A 172 22.66 2.80 -12.59
C ARG A 172 21.85 3.64 -13.55
N LEU A 173 21.85 3.25 -14.83
CA LEU A 173 21.01 3.81 -15.88
C LEU A 173 20.20 2.67 -16.47
N GLY A 174 18.92 2.84 -16.60
CA GLY A 174 18.02 1.82 -17.14
C GLY A 174 17.11 2.38 -18.22
N VAL A 175 16.81 1.54 -19.20
CA VAL A 175 15.78 1.78 -20.22
C VAL A 175 14.85 0.57 -20.26
N PHE A 176 13.57 0.81 -20.49
CA PHE A 176 12.57 -0.25 -20.50
C PHE A 176 11.48 0.01 -21.54
N GLY A 177 10.83 -1.07 -21.95
CA GLY A 177 9.68 -0.97 -22.85
C GLY A 177 8.89 -2.27 -22.91
N GLY A 178 7.59 -2.15 -23.10
CA GLY A 178 6.66 -3.27 -23.17
C GLY A 178 5.20 -2.86 -23.11
N LEU A 179 4.38 -3.80 -22.72
CA LEU A 179 2.94 -3.64 -22.55
C LEU A 179 2.59 -3.38 -21.08
N GLU A 180 1.48 -2.74 -20.83
CA GLU A 180 0.96 -2.60 -19.48
C GLU A 180 0.15 -3.83 -19.07
N PRO A 181 0.44 -4.44 -17.90
CA PRO A 181 -0.36 -5.53 -17.38
C PRO A 181 -1.79 -5.08 -17.06
N ASN A 182 -2.76 -5.97 -17.27
CA ASN A 182 -4.11 -5.75 -16.78
C ASN A 182 -4.11 -5.76 -15.25
N VAL A 183 -4.84 -4.83 -14.66
CA VAL A 183 -4.89 -4.71 -13.19
C VAL A 183 -5.72 -5.83 -12.57
N TYR A 184 -6.72 -6.33 -13.28
CA TYR A 184 -7.76 -7.23 -12.73
C TYR A 184 -7.69 -8.67 -13.25
N GLU A 185 -6.90 -8.93 -14.28
CA GLU A 185 -6.84 -10.23 -14.96
C GLU A 185 -5.38 -10.60 -15.25
N ALA A 186 -5.09 -11.90 -15.30
CA ALA A 186 -3.81 -12.38 -15.79
C ALA A 186 -3.74 -12.14 -17.30
N GLY A 187 -3.14 -11.03 -17.70
CA GLY A 187 -3.04 -10.64 -19.10
C GLY A 187 -2.44 -9.26 -19.27
N TYR A 188 -2.43 -8.81 -20.51
CA TYR A 188 -1.82 -7.53 -20.89
C TYR A 188 -2.75 -6.76 -21.80
N ALA A 189 -2.83 -5.46 -21.59
CA ALA A 189 -3.51 -4.53 -22.50
C ALA A 189 -2.66 -4.40 -23.77
N ARG A 190 -3.06 -5.08 -24.86
CA ARG A 190 -2.30 -5.15 -26.11
C ARG A 190 -2.14 -3.81 -26.81
N ASP A 191 -3.08 -2.91 -26.60
CA ASP A 191 -3.12 -1.57 -27.14
C ASP A 191 -2.38 -0.54 -26.26
N VAL A 192 -1.94 -0.95 -25.05
CA VAL A 192 -1.26 -0.04 -24.11
C VAL A 192 0.23 -0.35 -24.00
N ARG A 193 1.04 0.59 -24.48
CA ARG A 193 2.50 0.51 -24.50
C ARG A 193 3.08 1.43 -23.43
N LYS A 194 4.06 0.91 -22.69
CA LYS A 194 4.79 1.66 -21.67
C LYS A 194 6.27 1.58 -21.99
N TYR A 195 6.96 2.73 -21.99
CA TYR A 195 8.40 2.79 -22.21
C TYR A 195 9.00 4.01 -21.52
N GLY A 196 10.29 3.95 -21.25
CA GLY A 196 10.99 5.02 -20.57
C GLY A 196 12.41 4.67 -20.18
N GLY A 197 12.96 5.48 -19.28
CA GLY A 197 14.29 5.24 -18.74
C GLY A 197 14.45 5.92 -17.39
N TYR A 198 15.52 5.57 -16.69
CA TYR A 198 15.82 6.14 -15.39
C TYR A 198 17.32 6.18 -15.10
N ALA A 199 17.69 7.06 -14.18
CA ALA A 199 18.97 7.10 -13.54
C ALA A 199 18.77 6.92 -12.03
N ALA A 200 19.60 6.07 -11.43
CA ALA A 200 19.58 5.77 -10.00
C ALA A 200 20.97 5.91 -9.40
N TYR A 201 21.02 6.45 -8.19
CA TYR A 201 22.20 6.45 -7.32
C TYR A 201 21.85 5.73 -6.02
N GLU A 202 22.71 4.82 -5.58
CA GLU A 202 22.56 4.07 -4.34
C GLU A 202 23.85 4.13 -3.54
N GLN A 203 23.72 4.36 -2.22
CA GLN A 203 24.85 4.30 -1.30
C GLN A 203 24.42 3.69 0.03
N GLY A 204 25.05 2.59 0.41
CA GLY A 204 24.67 1.83 1.59
C GLY A 204 23.26 1.24 1.45
N PHE A 205 22.66 0.94 2.59
CA PHE A 205 21.36 0.29 2.65
C PHE A 205 20.18 1.25 2.42
N MET A 206 20.35 2.53 2.79
CA MET A 206 19.23 3.45 2.90
C MET A 206 19.31 4.69 2.01
N ARG A 207 20.45 5.02 1.42
CA ARG A 207 20.55 6.19 0.55
C ARG A 207 20.26 5.77 -0.89
N ARG A 208 19.21 6.32 -1.46
CA ARG A 208 18.80 6.03 -2.83
C ARG A 208 18.13 7.25 -3.45
N HIS A 209 18.54 7.59 -4.66
CA HIS A 209 17.98 8.66 -5.46
C HIS A 209 17.67 8.10 -6.84
N VAL A 210 16.46 8.26 -7.30
CA VAL A 210 16.02 7.81 -8.63
C VAL A 210 15.29 8.94 -9.32
N VAL A 211 15.63 9.17 -10.58
CA VAL A 211 14.90 10.03 -11.49
C VAL A 211 14.54 9.22 -12.72
N GLY A 212 13.28 9.23 -13.11
CA GLY A 212 12.80 8.46 -14.25
C GLY A 212 11.84 9.26 -15.13
N TYR A 213 11.78 8.87 -16.38
CA TYR A 213 10.81 9.35 -17.34
C TYR A 213 10.07 8.16 -17.95
N THR A 214 8.76 8.24 -17.97
CA THR A 214 7.90 7.18 -18.51
C THR A 214 6.82 7.77 -19.39
N THR A 215 6.61 7.15 -20.54
CA THR A 215 5.47 7.42 -21.41
C THR A 215 4.58 6.20 -21.50
N VAL A 216 3.27 6.39 -21.35
CA VAL A 216 2.23 5.39 -21.58
C VAL A 216 1.39 5.86 -22.77
N LYS A 217 1.19 4.97 -23.75
CA LYS A 217 0.35 5.20 -24.92
C LYS A 217 -0.75 4.16 -24.99
N GLN A 218 -1.94 4.59 -25.37
CA GLN A 218 -3.06 3.72 -25.72
C GLN A 218 -3.38 3.92 -27.22
N GLY A 219 -3.13 2.89 -28.02
CA GLY A 219 -3.11 3.05 -29.46
C GLY A 219 -2.06 4.07 -29.91
N ASP A 220 -2.47 5.08 -30.65
CA ASP A 220 -1.62 6.17 -31.09
C ASP A 220 -1.61 7.39 -30.14
N LEU A 221 -2.54 7.43 -29.21
CA LEU A 221 -2.65 8.54 -28.26
C LEU A 221 -1.74 8.38 -27.06
N THR A 222 -1.19 9.48 -26.59
CA THR A 222 -0.46 9.51 -25.32
C THR A 222 -1.47 9.51 -24.18
N GLU A 223 -1.50 8.42 -23.38
CA GLU A 223 -2.26 8.38 -22.15
C GLU A 223 -1.65 9.35 -21.12
N ARG A 224 -0.34 9.25 -20.89
CA ARG A 224 0.42 10.20 -20.04
C ARG A 224 1.93 10.09 -20.27
N SER A 225 2.65 11.18 -20.01
CA SER A 225 4.11 11.17 -19.90
C SER A 225 4.52 11.82 -18.59
N VAL A 226 5.31 11.10 -17.79
CA VAL A 226 5.59 11.45 -16.41
C VAL A 226 7.09 11.48 -16.15
N LEU A 227 7.55 12.54 -15.50
CA LEU A 227 8.84 12.60 -14.83
C LEU A 227 8.63 12.19 -13.37
N SER A 228 9.27 11.11 -12.93
CA SER A 228 9.21 10.61 -11.58
C SER A 228 10.50 10.83 -10.81
N PHE A 229 10.37 11.04 -9.52
CA PHE A 229 11.49 11.22 -8.61
C PHE A 229 11.23 10.43 -7.33
N THR A 230 12.23 9.67 -6.87
CA THR A 230 12.19 8.98 -5.58
C THR A 230 13.49 9.21 -4.85
N ASN A 231 13.40 9.55 -3.57
CA ASN A 231 14.53 9.96 -2.78
C ASN A 231 14.46 9.37 -1.36
N PHE A 232 15.48 8.64 -0.96
CA PHE A 232 15.70 8.15 0.40
C PHE A 232 16.96 8.81 0.95
N VAL A 233 16.83 9.60 2.00
CA VAL A 233 17.93 10.34 2.60
C VAL A 233 18.03 10.02 4.09
N PRO A 234 18.97 9.19 4.51
CA PRO A 234 19.41 9.16 5.89
C PRO A 234 20.42 10.29 6.11
N ALA A 235 20.27 11.05 7.18
CA ALA A 235 21.28 12.00 7.66
C ALA A 235 21.69 11.62 9.09
N GLY A 236 22.80 10.89 9.18
CA GLY A 236 23.24 10.26 10.41
C GLY A 236 22.25 9.17 10.88
N GLN A 237 22.23 8.94 12.20
CA GLN A 237 21.33 7.96 12.82
C GLN A 237 19.98 8.55 13.26
N ARG A 238 19.85 9.88 13.20
CA ARG A 238 18.72 10.59 13.80
C ARG A 238 17.70 11.10 12.80
N PHE A 239 18.06 11.26 11.54
CA PHE A 239 17.17 11.78 10.54
C PHE A 239 17.06 10.84 9.35
N PHE A 240 15.82 10.65 8.90
CA PHE A 240 15.50 9.92 7.69
C PHE A 240 14.39 10.67 6.96
N ALA A 241 14.53 10.84 5.65
CA ALA A 241 13.47 11.36 4.81
C ALA A 241 13.26 10.47 3.59
N TYR A 242 12.01 10.22 3.28
CA TYR A 242 11.53 9.64 2.03
C TYR A 242 10.74 10.69 1.28
N GLN A 243 11.01 10.81 0.00
CA GLN A 243 10.28 11.69 -0.91
C GLN A 243 9.98 10.96 -2.20
N ALA A 244 8.79 11.16 -2.74
CA ALA A 244 8.40 10.71 -4.07
C ALA A 244 7.60 11.81 -4.74
N ALA A 245 7.85 12.02 -6.03
CA ALA A 245 7.13 13.01 -6.81
C ALA A 245 6.90 12.51 -8.24
N GLU A 246 5.78 12.91 -8.82
CA GLU A 246 5.47 12.73 -10.22
C GLU A 246 4.98 14.02 -10.81
N TYR A 247 5.57 14.41 -11.92
CA TYR A 247 5.18 15.57 -12.72
C TYR A 247 4.75 15.09 -14.10
N GLU A 248 3.52 15.32 -14.45
CA GLU A 248 3.02 15.06 -15.80
C GLU A 248 3.58 16.11 -16.76
N VAL A 249 4.50 15.66 -17.63
CA VAL A 249 5.08 16.49 -18.71
C VAL A 249 4.07 16.63 -19.84
N LYS A 250 3.36 15.53 -20.16
CA LYS A 250 2.21 15.53 -21.04
C LYS A 250 1.06 14.84 -20.27
N GLY A 251 -0.02 15.59 -20.07
CA GLY A 251 -1.16 15.11 -19.31
C GLY A 251 -1.99 14.09 -20.08
N PRO A 252 -2.95 13.43 -19.40
CA PRO A 252 -3.86 12.45 -19.98
C PRO A 252 -4.65 12.95 -21.18
N ALA A 253 -5.21 11.99 -21.93
CA ALA A 253 -6.02 12.25 -23.14
C ALA A 253 -5.28 13.12 -24.16
N ASP A 254 -4.07 12.70 -24.53
CA ASP A 254 -3.18 13.33 -25.50
C ASP A 254 -2.85 14.81 -25.20
N GLY A 255 -2.82 15.16 -23.89
CA GLY A 255 -2.52 16.50 -23.41
C GLY A 255 -3.74 17.39 -23.20
N LEU A 256 -4.95 16.86 -23.30
CA LEU A 256 -6.15 17.61 -22.94
C LEU A 256 -6.14 18.06 -21.49
N VAL A 257 -5.62 17.22 -20.60
CA VAL A 257 -5.34 17.58 -19.21
C VAL A 257 -3.98 18.28 -19.15
N GLN A 258 -3.96 19.47 -18.56
CA GLN A 258 -2.74 20.28 -18.47
C GLN A 258 -1.63 19.58 -17.67
N PRO A 259 -0.35 19.75 -18.10
CA PRO A 259 0.80 19.32 -17.34
C PRO A 259 0.79 19.83 -15.90
N GLY A 260 1.41 19.09 -14.99
CA GLY A 260 1.47 19.51 -13.60
C GLY A 260 1.88 18.39 -12.64
N LEU A 261 1.93 18.75 -11.37
CA LEU A 261 2.25 17.82 -10.30
C LEU A 261 1.06 16.87 -10.08
N SER A 262 1.24 15.59 -10.45
CA SER A 262 0.22 14.53 -10.23
C SER A 262 0.35 13.89 -8.86
N TYR A 263 1.56 13.88 -8.30
CA TYR A 263 1.81 13.25 -7.01
C TYR A 263 3.05 13.86 -6.33
N PHE A 264 2.95 14.12 -5.05
CA PHE A 264 4.08 14.46 -4.18
C PHE A 264 3.85 13.88 -2.79
N LEU A 265 4.80 13.13 -2.29
CA LEU A 265 4.82 12.60 -0.93
C LEU A 265 6.16 12.92 -0.29
N THR A 266 6.14 13.39 0.92
CA THR A 266 7.31 13.40 1.80
C THR A 266 6.95 12.83 3.16
N ASN A 267 7.82 12.00 3.69
CA ASN A 267 7.75 11.47 5.04
C ASN A 267 9.13 11.67 5.68
N ALA A 268 9.19 12.43 6.75
CA ALA A 268 10.42 12.71 7.48
C ALA A 268 10.30 12.22 8.92
N ARG A 269 11.33 11.55 9.38
CA ARG A 269 11.48 11.08 10.76
C ARG A 269 12.71 11.69 11.38
N LEU A 270 12.56 12.30 12.55
CA LEU A 270 13.63 12.89 13.35
C LEU A 270 13.62 12.28 14.74
N THR A 271 14.69 11.61 15.11
CA THR A 271 14.95 11.18 16.50
C THR A 271 15.62 12.34 17.24
N ALA A 272 14.81 13.21 17.85
CA ALA A 272 15.27 14.42 18.53
C ALA A 272 16.12 14.07 19.77
N SER A 273 15.76 12.99 20.46
CA SER A 273 16.54 12.43 21.56
C SER A 273 16.36 10.91 21.60
N SER A 274 17.03 10.23 22.52
CA SER A 274 16.83 8.78 22.74
C SER A 274 15.38 8.42 23.13
N ARG A 275 14.58 9.39 23.53
CA ARG A 275 13.19 9.20 24.00
C ARG A 275 12.14 9.90 23.15
N VAL A 276 12.54 10.76 22.21
CA VAL A 276 11.59 11.58 21.43
C VAL A 276 11.82 11.39 19.96
N GLU A 277 10.78 10.97 19.27
CA GLU A 277 10.72 10.84 17.83
C GLU A 277 9.63 11.74 17.25
N LEU A 278 9.96 12.44 16.18
CA LEU A 278 9.04 13.26 15.40
C LEU A 278 8.87 12.64 14.02
N ASN A 279 7.63 12.48 13.58
CA ASN A 279 7.30 12.08 12.22
C ASN A 279 6.46 13.18 11.58
N VAL A 280 6.82 13.58 10.35
CA VAL A 280 6.09 14.57 9.55
C VAL A 280 5.78 13.95 8.21
N THR A 281 4.54 14.06 7.78
CA THR A 281 4.07 13.59 6.47
C THR A 281 3.38 14.72 5.74
N TYR A 282 3.73 14.91 4.49
CA TYR A 282 3.02 15.79 3.57
C TYR A 282 2.74 15.03 2.27
N ASN A 283 1.52 15.10 1.82
CA ASN A 283 1.08 14.47 0.58
C ASN A 283 0.19 15.45 -0.19
N ARG A 284 0.44 15.56 -1.49
CA ARG A 284 -0.36 16.38 -2.40
C ARG A 284 -0.42 15.70 -3.75
N GLY A 285 -1.58 15.72 -4.38
CA GLY A 285 -1.69 15.13 -5.69
C GLY A 285 -2.99 15.44 -6.40
N ARG A 286 -3.09 14.88 -7.59
CA ARG A 286 -4.26 14.89 -8.45
C ARG A 286 -4.54 13.47 -8.92
N ALA A 287 -5.62 12.88 -8.42
CA ALA A 287 -6.06 11.57 -8.87
C ALA A 287 -6.94 11.74 -10.12
N LEU A 288 -6.47 11.14 -11.21
CA LEU A 288 -7.14 11.10 -12.51
C LEU A 288 -7.16 9.66 -13.00
N ASP A 289 -8.27 9.23 -13.56
CA ASP A 289 -8.30 8.00 -14.35
C ASP A 289 -7.84 8.30 -15.79
N ALA A 290 -6.53 8.34 -15.97
CA ALA A 290 -5.90 8.66 -17.25
C ALA A 290 -6.30 7.67 -18.34
N ARG A 291 -6.46 6.38 -17.99
CA ARG A 291 -6.90 5.32 -18.88
C ARG A 291 -8.33 5.54 -19.36
N GLN A 292 -9.24 5.82 -18.44
CA GLN A 292 -10.64 6.06 -18.78
C GLN A 292 -10.78 7.30 -19.65
N LEU A 293 -10.11 8.40 -19.31
CA LEU A 293 -10.12 9.63 -20.10
C LEU A 293 -9.65 9.39 -21.54
N THR A 294 -8.55 8.68 -21.71
CA THR A 294 -8.00 8.38 -23.04
C THR A 294 -8.92 7.42 -23.81
N SER A 295 -9.48 6.42 -23.14
CA SER A 295 -10.43 5.49 -23.73
C SER A 295 -11.72 6.19 -24.17
N ASP A 296 -12.25 7.10 -23.37
CA ASP A 296 -13.45 7.87 -23.71
C ASP A 296 -13.17 8.79 -24.92
N MET A 297 -11.98 9.39 -24.97
CA MET A 297 -11.56 10.19 -26.14
C MET A 297 -11.44 9.33 -27.41
N ILE A 298 -10.83 8.15 -27.34
CA ILE A 298 -10.73 7.21 -28.47
C ILE A 298 -12.13 6.82 -28.98
N ASN A 299 -13.06 6.59 -28.05
CA ASN A 299 -14.44 6.19 -28.39
C ASN A 299 -15.37 7.37 -28.69
N GLY A 300 -14.87 8.60 -28.79
CA GLY A 300 -15.66 9.80 -29.08
C GLY A 300 -16.68 10.15 -27.99
N ARG A 301 -16.46 9.71 -26.76
CA ARG A 301 -17.33 10.04 -25.63
C ARG A 301 -17.00 11.42 -25.08
N ALA A 302 -18.02 12.14 -24.66
CA ALA A 302 -17.84 13.46 -24.06
C ALA A 302 -17.16 13.34 -22.69
N LEU A 303 -16.07 14.08 -22.52
CA LEU A 303 -15.36 14.18 -21.24
C LEU A 303 -16.03 15.23 -20.36
N THR A 304 -16.35 14.89 -19.12
CA THR A 304 -16.89 15.85 -18.15
C THR A 304 -15.79 16.73 -17.58
N ALA A 305 -16.10 17.99 -17.28
CA ALA A 305 -15.15 18.89 -16.62
C ALA A 305 -14.60 18.29 -15.32
N GLN A 306 -15.45 17.59 -14.57
CA GLN A 306 -15.10 16.92 -13.34
C GLN A 306 -14.07 15.78 -13.54
N ALA A 307 -14.21 14.99 -14.60
CA ALA A 307 -13.28 13.92 -14.94
C ALA A 307 -11.91 14.50 -15.36
N VAL A 308 -11.92 15.58 -16.15
CA VAL A 308 -10.70 16.27 -16.60
C VAL A 308 -9.99 16.99 -15.45
N GLU A 309 -10.74 17.58 -14.51
CA GLU A 309 -10.15 18.22 -13.33
C GLU A 309 -9.54 17.20 -12.37
N GLY A 310 -10.17 16.05 -12.19
CA GLY A 310 -9.79 15.02 -11.24
C GLY A 310 -9.99 15.42 -9.78
N LEU A 311 -9.61 14.52 -8.89
CA LEU A 311 -9.59 14.78 -7.46
C LEU A 311 -8.24 15.36 -7.06
N LYS A 312 -8.21 16.65 -6.72
CA LYS A 312 -7.04 17.31 -6.13
C LYS A 312 -7.11 17.16 -4.62
N TYR A 313 -6.05 16.68 -4.02
CA TYR A 313 -5.96 16.48 -2.58
C TYR A 313 -4.65 16.97 -2.02
N GLU A 314 -4.68 17.36 -0.75
CA GLU A 314 -3.54 17.79 0.05
C GLU A 314 -3.72 17.30 1.48
N SER A 315 -2.69 16.70 2.05
CA SER A 315 -2.66 16.22 3.43
C SER A 315 -1.34 16.61 4.08
N ALA A 316 -1.40 17.21 5.24
CA ALA A 316 -0.24 17.58 6.05
C ALA A 316 -0.45 17.11 7.48
N GLY A 317 0.51 16.39 8.03
CA GLY A 317 0.40 15.87 9.38
C GLY A 317 1.73 15.68 10.08
N GLY A 318 1.65 15.54 11.39
CA GLY A 318 2.80 15.22 12.23
C GLY A 318 2.40 14.39 13.42
N ARG A 319 3.35 13.61 13.91
CA ARG A 319 3.22 12.80 15.13
C ARG A 319 4.47 12.93 15.98
N VAL A 320 4.26 13.14 17.25
CA VAL A 320 5.30 13.09 18.30
C VAL A 320 5.13 11.78 19.04
N THR A 321 6.20 11.03 19.22
CA THR A 321 6.25 9.82 20.05
C THR A 321 7.28 10.03 21.15
N VAL A 322 6.90 9.74 22.39
CA VAL A 322 7.75 9.92 23.58
C VAL A 322 7.84 8.59 24.33
N GLU A 323 9.06 8.12 24.61
CA GLU A 323 9.30 7.04 25.55
C GLU A 323 9.25 7.62 26.97
N VAL A 324 8.10 7.47 27.65
CA VAL A 324 7.87 8.02 29.00
C VAL A 324 8.69 7.25 30.03
N VAL A 325 8.59 5.93 29.98
CA VAL A 325 9.43 5.01 30.74
C VAL A 325 9.91 3.90 29.79
N ARG A 326 10.92 3.15 30.18
CA ARG A 326 11.48 2.10 29.33
C ARG A 326 10.40 1.21 28.74
N ARG A 327 10.32 1.16 27.38
CA ARG A 327 9.36 0.38 26.58
C ARG A 327 7.92 0.90 26.57
N LEU A 328 7.58 1.95 27.32
CA LEU A 328 6.29 2.59 27.21
C LEU A 328 6.42 3.84 26.33
N HIS A 329 5.80 3.79 25.17
CA HIS A 329 5.75 4.89 24.21
C HIS A 329 4.34 5.46 24.17
N VAL A 330 4.24 6.77 24.26
CA VAL A 330 2.99 7.52 24.09
C VAL A 330 3.16 8.43 22.88
N TYR A 331 2.13 8.56 22.09
CA TYR A 331 2.18 9.41 20.91
C TYR A 331 0.91 10.26 20.77
N ALA A 332 1.10 11.43 20.17
CA ALA A 332 0.01 12.29 19.71
C ALA A 332 0.32 12.77 18.29
N GLY A 333 -0.70 12.85 17.48
CA GLY A 333 -0.60 13.28 16.10
C GLY A 333 -1.75 14.18 15.68
N TYR A 334 -1.47 15.01 14.70
CA TYR A 334 -2.44 15.86 14.03
C TYR A 334 -2.24 15.77 12.52
N THR A 335 -3.33 15.66 11.77
CA THR A 335 -3.32 15.69 10.31
C THR A 335 -4.46 16.57 9.82
N ARG A 336 -4.19 17.36 8.80
CA ARG A 336 -5.16 18.16 8.09
C ARG A 336 -5.22 17.73 6.64
N ASP A 337 -6.44 17.42 6.17
CA ASP A 337 -6.70 16.97 4.82
C ASP A 337 -7.61 17.95 4.10
N ARG A 338 -7.36 18.20 2.83
CA ARG A 338 -8.17 19.05 1.96
C ARG A 338 -8.28 18.41 0.57
N ASN A 339 -9.44 18.53 -0.03
CA ASN A 339 -9.65 18.15 -1.42
C ASN A 339 -10.55 19.17 -2.13
N ASN A 340 -10.63 19.08 -3.47
CA ASN A 340 -11.44 19.99 -4.28
C ASN A 340 -12.92 19.58 -4.40
N ARG A 341 -13.35 18.56 -3.68
CA ARG A 341 -14.74 18.09 -3.64
C ARG A 341 -15.46 18.50 -2.36
N GLU A 342 -14.71 18.97 -1.38
CA GLU A 342 -15.21 19.38 -0.09
C GLU A 342 -14.95 20.87 0.13
N ASP A 343 -15.94 21.57 0.67
CA ASP A 343 -15.87 23.02 0.88
C ASP A 343 -14.94 23.41 2.03
N ALA A 344 -14.70 22.49 2.97
CA ALA A 344 -13.82 22.71 4.10
C ALA A 344 -12.83 21.55 4.31
N PRO A 345 -11.64 21.83 4.88
CA PRO A 345 -10.69 20.78 5.22
C PRO A 345 -11.19 19.94 6.37
N SER A 346 -10.82 18.65 6.37
CA SER A 346 -10.96 17.77 7.51
C SER A 346 -9.73 17.82 8.41
N ALA A 347 -9.91 17.56 9.70
CA ALA A 347 -8.84 17.50 10.68
C ALA A 347 -8.92 16.18 11.47
N ARG A 348 -7.76 15.54 11.67
CA ARG A 348 -7.64 14.33 12.47
C ARG A 348 -6.73 14.59 13.65
N ILE A 349 -7.20 14.22 14.85
CA ILE A 349 -6.37 14.11 16.04
C ILE A 349 -6.24 12.63 16.39
N LEU A 350 -5.05 12.20 16.69
CA LEU A 350 -4.73 10.83 17.10
C LEU A 350 -3.92 10.88 18.40
N VAL A 351 -4.32 10.12 19.39
CA VAL A 351 -3.54 9.89 20.61
C VAL A 351 -3.45 8.39 20.87
N GLY A 352 -2.36 7.94 21.47
CA GLY A 352 -2.25 6.53 21.80
C GLY A 352 -0.93 6.19 22.47
N GLY A 353 -0.75 4.90 22.73
CA GLY A 353 0.47 4.39 23.32
C GLY A 353 0.64 2.91 23.08
N HIS A 354 1.87 2.45 23.24
CA HIS A 354 2.18 1.04 23.21
C HIS A 354 3.28 0.73 24.21
N THR A 355 3.26 -0.48 24.74
CA THR A 355 4.32 -1.01 25.60
C THR A 355 4.59 -2.45 25.22
N GLY A 356 5.85 -2.79 25.01
CA GLY A 356 6.29 -4.14 24.69
C GLY A 356 6.87 -4.86 25.90
N ASN A 357 6.61 -6.17 25.99
CA ASN A 357 7.12 -7.04 27.04
C ASN A 357 6.88 -6.48 28.45
N VAL A 358 5.62 -6.22 28.76
CA VAL A 358 5.16 -5.66 30.04
C VAL A 358 5.72 -6.48 31.19
N PHE A 359 6.49 -5.84 32.06
CA PHE A 359 7.16 -6.47 33.23
C PHE A 359 7.98 -7.73 32.93
N GLY A 360 8.42 -7.92 31.69
CA GLY A 360 9.16 -9.13 31.31
C GLY A 360 8.29 -10.38 31.04
N THR A 361 6.98 -10.22 31.01
CA THR A 361 6.02 -11.33 30.83
C THR A 361 5.81 -11.76 29.39
N GLY A 362 6.34 -11.01 28.40
CA GLY A 362 6.11 -11.23 26.97
C GLY A 362 4.79 -10.66 26.47
N PHE A 363 4.03 -9.93 27.29
CA PHE A 363 2.84 -9.21 26.85
C PHE A 363 3.17 -7.87 26.20
N ASP A 364 2.53 -7.61 25.08
CA ASP A 364 2.53 -6.34 24.38
C ASP A 364 1.14 -5.74 24.45
N ILE A 365 1.03 -4.45 24.80
CA ILE A 365 -0.25 -3.76 24.91
C ILE A 365 -0.15 -2.49 24.05
N SER A 366 -1.15 -2.24 23.22
CA SER A 366 -1.28 -1.00 22.48
C SER A 366 -2.72 -0.47 22.51
N GLY A 367 -2.86 0.83 22.42
CA GLY A 367 -4.17 1.46 22.30
C GLY A 367 -4.08 2.82 21.64
N SER A 368 -5.15 3.22 20.98
CA SER A 368 -5.25 4.52 20.34
C SER A 368 -6.69 5.02 20.31
N ASP A 369 -6.82 6.33 20.27
CA ASP A 369 -8.05 7.05 20.08
C ASP A 369 -7.87 8.08 18.96
N SER A 370 -8.82 8.15 18.04
CA SER A 370 -8.77 9.02 16.89
C SER A 370 -10.10 9.72 16.67
N ARG A 371 -10.03 11.02 16.49
CA ARG A 371 -11.16 11.86 16.09
C ARG A 371 -10.85 12.53 14.76
N ILE A 372 -11.80 12.48 13.84
CA ILE A 372 -11.73 13.15 12.55
C ILE A 372 -12.96 14.06 12.45
N ASP A 373 -12.72 15.36 12.31
CA ASP A 373 -13.76 16.33 12.00
C ASP A 373 -13.81 16.48 10.47
N ARG A 374 -14.95 16.10 9.86
CA ARG A 374 -15.21 16.14 8.42
C ARG A 374 -16.36 17.06 8.11
N VAL A 375 -16.47 17.52 6.87
CA VAL A 375 -17.62 18.31 6.38
C VAL A 375 -18.93 17.54 6.55
N THR A 376 -18.93 16.24 6.31
CA THR A 376 -20.11 15.37 6.44
C THR A 376 -20.45 15.00 7.88
N GLY A 377 -19.61 15.36 8.84
CA GLY A 377 -19.78 15.10 10.27
C GLY A 377 -18.59 14.41 10.92
N PRO A 378 -18.51 14.41 12.25
CA PRO A 378 -17.39 13.85 12.98
C PRO A 378 -17.36 12.31 12.91
N TYR A 379 -16.14 11.79 12.95
CA TYR A 379 -15.86 10.36 13.09
C TYR A 379 -14.94 10.15 14.29
N HIS A 380 -15.26 9.19 15.11
CA HIS A 380 -14.47 8.80 16.28
C HIS A 380 -14.17 7.31 16.25
N SER A 381 -12.94 6.93 16.59
CA SER A 381 -12.57 5.51 16.69
C SER A 381 -11.58 5.28 17.82
N SER A 382 -11.77 4.18 18.53
CA SER A 382 -10.88 3.71 19.60
C SER A 382 -10.45 2.28 19.31
N TYR A 383 -9.23 1.96 19.68
CA TYR A 383 -8.60 0.67 19.45
C TYR A 383 -7.76 0.25 20.66
N VAL A 384 -7.83 -1.03 21.02
CA VAL A 384 -6.98 -1.68 22.02
C VAL A 384 -6.54 -3.03 21.50
N SER A 385 -5.28 -3.36 21.72
CA SER A 385 -4.69 -4.66 21.38
C SER A 385 -3.86 -5.18 22.53
N ILE A 386 -3.97 -6.47 22.79
CA ILE A 386 -3.13 -7.20 23.73
C ILE A 386 -2.54 -8.40 22.99
N GLY A 387 -1.22 -8.42 22.88
CA GLY A 387 -0.46 -9.49 22.27
C GLY A 387 0.40 -10.22 23.30
N HIS A 388 0.72 -11.47 23.01
CA HIS A 388 1.61 -12.27 23.84
C HIS A 388 2.49 -13.19 23.00
N SER A 389 3.79 -13.15 23.30
CA SER A 389 4.78 -14.02 22.69
C SER A 389 5.02 -15.24 23.60
N VAL A 390 4.69 -16.43 23.12
CA VAL A 390 4.95 -17.70 23.82
C VAL A 390 6.24 -18.31 23.28
N GLY A 391 7.32 -18.12 24.02
CA GLY A 391 8.64 -18.51 23.58
C GLY A 391 9.09 -17.74 22.33
N ARG A 392 9.78 -18.46 21.40
CA ARG A 392 10.28 -17.87 20.13
C ARG A 392 9.44 -18.26 18.90
N SER A 393 8.45 -19.11 19.10
CA SER A 393 7.75 -19.76 17.98
C SER A 393 6.29 -19.39 17.85
N MET A 394 5.70 -18.78 18.88
CA MET A 394 4.28 -18.43 18.83
C MET A 394 4.04 -17.00 19.28
N TYR A 395 3.19 -16.32 18.54
CA TYR A 395 2.61 -15.02 18.92
C TYR A 395 1.09 -15.11 18.79
N ALA A 396 0.36 -14.56 19.74
CA ALA A 396 -1.08 -14.41 19.68
C ALA A 396 -1.50 -13.02 20.12
N SER A 397 -2.54 -12.46 19.50
CA SER A 397 -3.13 -11.18 19.92
C SER A 397 -4.65 -11.23 19.94
N ILE A 398 -5.21 -10.34 20.76
CA ILE A 398 -6.64 -10.02 20.78
C ILE A 398 -6.75 -8.51 20.63
N ASP A 399 -7.62 -8.11 19.72
CA ASP A 399 -7.83 -6.73 19.34
C ASP A 399 -9.30 -6.37 19.51
N TYR A 400 -9.56 -5.19 20.01
CA TYR A 400 -10.88 -4.60 20.07
C TYR A 400 -10.85 -3.22 19.45
N SER A 401 -11.79 -2.93 18.57
CA SER A 401 -11.99 -1.57 18.05
C SER A 401 -13.46 -1.20 18.03
N THR A 402 -13.72 0.08 18.19
CA THR A 402 -15.04 0.65 18.01
C THR A 402 -14.93 1.93 17.22
N SER A 403 -15.94 2.20 16.40
CA SER A 403 -16.04 3.47 15.69
C SER A 403 -17.47 3.98 15.69
N LEU A 404 -17.60 5.30 15.65
CA LEU A 404 -18.86 6.03 15.55
C LEU A 404 -18.67 7.11 14.49
N SER A 405 -19.53 7.14 13.50
CA SER A 405 -19.62 8.22 12.53
C SER A 405 -20.93 8.97 12.72
N ILE A 406 -20.89 10.28 12.72
CA ILE A 406 -22.12 11.10 12.64
C ILE A 406 -22.12 11.64 11.22
N VAL A 407 -23.15 11.32 10.45
CA VAL A 407 -23.26 11.73 9.05
C VAL A 407 -24.53 12.56 8.88
N HIS A 408 -24.34 13.76 8.33
CA HIS A 408 -25.43 14.66 7.96
C HIS A 408 -25.59 14.64 6.44
N PHE A 409 -26.78 14.37 5.96
CA PHE A 409 -27.11 14.46 4.54
C PHE A 409 -28.48 15.07 4.33
N LEU A 410 -28.62 15.76 3.19
CA LEU A 410 -29.88 16.36 2.81
C LEU A 410 -30.71 15.29 2.08
N SER A 411 -31.91 15.02 2.59
CA SER A 411 -32.89 14.15 1.92
C SER A 411 -33.39 14.79 0.61
N SER A 412 -33.97 13.97 -0.26
CA SER A 412 -34.65 14.44 -1.47
C SER A 412 -35.73 15.49 -1.20
N ASP A 413 -36.29 15.48 0.00
CA ASP A 413 -37.35 16.39 0.46
C ASP A 413 -36.79 17.67 1.13
N GLY A 414 -35.46 17.86 1.07
CA GLY A 414 -34.80 19.02 1.67
C GLY A 414 -34.65 18.96 3.19
N VAL A 415 -34.93 17.81 3.81
CA VAL A 415 -34.78 17.63 5.26
C VAL A 415 -33.36 17.13 5.56
N MET A 416 -32.68 17.76 6.52
CA MET A 416 -31.39 17.29 7.02
C MET A 416 -31.59 16.02 7.84
N ILE A 417 -31.02 14.92 7.40
CA ILE A 417 -31.04 13.63 8.10
C ILE A 417 -29.68 13.43 8.76
N GLU A 418 -29.71 13.08 10.03
CA GLU A 418 -28.53 12.65 10.78
C GLU A 418 -28.59 11.13 10.99
N THR A 419 -27.52 10.44 10.61
CA THR A 419 -27.32 9.02 10.93
C THR A 419 -26.08 8.85 11.78
N LYS A 420 -26.08 7.84 12.64
CA LYS A 420 -24.98 7.55 13.59
C LYS A 420 -24.51 6.10 13.46
N PRO A 421 -23.99 5.71 12.26
CA PRO A 421 -23.49 4.36 12.11
C PRO A 421 -22.35 4.08 13.10
N SER A 422 -22.48 2.95 13.77
CA SER A 422 -21.50 2.46 14.74
C SER A 422 -20.98 1.09 14.33
N THR A 423 -19.70 0.85 14.56
CA THR A 423 -19.09 -0.47 14.31
C THR A 423 -18.30 -0.89 15.53
N ARG A 424 -18.42 -2.16 15.91
CA ARG A 424 -17.60 -2.82 16.92
C ARG A 424 -16.95 -4.04 16.30
N ARG A 425 -15.66 -4.19 16.55
CA ARG A 425 -14.90 -5.29 16.01
C ARG A 425 -14.06 -5.94 17.08
N PHE A 426 -14.14 -7.26 17.16
CA PHE A 426 -13.28 -8.12 17.96
C PHE A 426 -12.47 -8.98 17.02
N ALA A 427 -11.14 -8.92 17.13
CA ALA A 427 -10.29 -9.75 16.32
C ALA A 427 -9.30 -10.54 17.19
N GLY A 428 -8.96 -11.72 16.75
CA GLY A 428 -7.90 -12.53 17.34
C GLY A 428 -6.95 -12.98 16.25
N SER A 429 -5.67 -12.97 16.52
CA SER A 429 -4.68 -13.49 15.59
C SER A 429 -3.68 -14.40 16.29
N THR A 430 -3.17 -15.39 15.56
CA THR A 430 -2.08 -16.25 16.02
C THR A 430 -1.12 -16.54 14.88
N SER A 431 0.16 -16.55 15.19
CA SER A 431 1.23 -16.94 14.28
C SER A 431 2.12 -17.95 14.98
N ILE A 432 2.32 -19.11 14.36
CA ILE A 432 3.11 -20.21 14.92
C ILE A 432 4.21 -20.57 13.93
N THR A 433 5.45 -20.45 14.34
CA THR A 433 6.61 -20.92 13.59
C THR A 433 6.90 -22.36 14.01
N LEU A 434 6.48 -23.34 13.20
CA LEU A 434 6.66 -24.77 13.50
C LEU A 434 8.14 -25.16 13.42
N ASN A 435 8.82 -24.67 12.41
CA ASN A 435 10.27 -24.84 12.23
C ASN A 435 10.82 -23.72 11.33
N ARG A 436 12.08 -23.86 10.90
CA ARG A 436 12.73 -22.83 10.06
C ARG A 436 12.04 -22.60 8.71
N SER A 437 11.27 -23.54 8.21
CA SER A 437 10.62 -23.48 6.90
C SER A 437 9.09 -23.33 6.98
N PHE A 438 8.44 -23.80 8.04
CA PHE A 438 6.98 -23.80 8.14
C PHE A 438 6.46 -22.81 9.18
N SER A 439 5.43 -22.07 8.82
CA SER A 439 4.66 -21.23 9.73
C SER A 439 3.15 -21.35 9.46
N LEU A 440 2.37 -21.31 10.55
CA LEU A 440 0.92 -21.24 10.53
C LEU A 440 0.46 -19.84 10.93
N LEU A 441 -0.62 -19.40 10.32
CA LEU A 441 -1.31 -18.15 10.64
C LEU A 441 -2.79 -18.48 10.87
N GLY A 442 -3.39 -17.92 11.90
CA GLY A 442 -4.83 -17.98 12.13
C GLY A 442 -5.35 -16.60 12.52
N THR A 443 -6.51 -16.22 11.99
CA THR A 443 -7.22 -15.01 12.45
C THR A 443 -8.70 -15.33 12.58
N ILE A 444 -9.33 -14.69 13.54
CA ILE A 444 -10.78 -14.64 13.73
C ILE A 444 -11.16 -13.16 13.86
N ASP A 445 -12.20 -12.76 13.19
CA ASP A 445 -12.69 -11.38 13.15
C ASP A 445 -14.21 -11.40 13.30
N TYR A 446 -14.72 -10.68 14.27
CA TYR A 446 -16.13 -10.55 14.52
C TYR A 446 -16.51 -9.08 14.53
N THR A 447 -17.24 -8.65 13.51
CA THR A 447 -17.66 -7.28 13.31
C THR A 447 -19.17 -7.17 13.46
N ILE A 448 -19.61 -6.18 14.22
CA ILE A 448 -21.01 -5.81 14.41
C ILE A 448 -21.15 -4.34 14.01
N ASP A 449 -22.00 -4.08 13.06
CA ASP A 449 -22.47 -2.72 12.77
C ASP A 449 -24.02 -2.66 12.83
N ASP A 450 -24.59 -1.51 12.56
CA ASP A 450 -26.04 -1.28 12.68
C ASP A 450 -26.86 -2.09 11.66
N THR A 451 -26.24 -2.60 10.59
CA THR A 451 -26.90 -3.26 9.45
C THR A 451 -26.38 -4.67 9.20
N LEU A 452 -25.21 -5.01 9.73
CA LEU A 452 -24.48 -6.23 9.40
C LEU A 452 -23.76 -6.79 10.63
N THR A 453 -23.83 -8.10 10.77
CA THR A 453 -22.93 -8.85 11.64
C THR A 453 -22.09 -9.79 10.77
N GLU A 454 -20.76 -9.69 10.86
CA GLU A 454 -19.83 -10.53 10.10
C GLU A 454 -18.92 -11.32 11.04
N LEU A 455 -18.84 -12.62 10.82
CA LEU A 455 -17.80 -13.48 11.39
C LEU A 455 -16.91 -13.97 10.26
N ARG A 456 -15.62 -13.66 10.36
CA ARG A 456 -14.59 -14.06 9.39
C ARG A 456 -13.52 -14.88 10.09
N VAL A 457 -13.17 -16.02 9.51
CA VAL A 457 -12.12 -16.90 10.01
C VAL A 457 -11.15 -17.19 8.87
N MET A 458 -9.87 -16.88 9.10
CA MET A 458 -8.81 -17.18 8.15
C MET A 458 -7.79 -18.11 8.80
N SER A 459 -7.34 -19.10 8.05
CA SER A 459 -6.19 -19.92 8.40
C SER A 459 -5.23 -20.01 7.23
N GLY A 460 -3.94 -20.08 7.52
CA GLY A 460 -2.92 -20.10 6.48
C GLY A 460 -1.71 -20.93 6.88
N LEU A 461 -1.11 -21.57 5.87
CA LEU A 461 0.15 -22.28 5.96
C LEU A 461 1.14 -21.63 5.02
N SER A 462 2.33 -21.35 5.50
CA SER A 462 3.41 -20.82 4.69
C SER A 462 4.64 -21.70 4.80
N TYR A 463 5.21 -22.04 3.62
CA TYR A 463 6.47 -22.78 3.49
C TYR A 463 7.52 -21.87 2.87
N ARG A 464 8.68 -21.73 3.54
CA ARG A 464 9.82 -20.97 3.07
C ARG A 464 10.86 -21.90 2.46
N ILE A 465 11.19 -21.67 1.20
CA ILE A 465 12.29 -22.29 0.47
C ILE A 465 13.55 -21.46 0.77
N ARG A 466 14.62 -22.12 1.13
CA ARG A 466 15.91 -21.52 1.48
C ARG A 466 17.00 -22.02 0.58
#